data_b11885ee64e0934037b8b181a8bee2df
#
_entry.id   b11885ee64e0934037b8b181a8bee2df
#
_cell.length_a   1.000
_cell.length_b   1.000
_cell.length_c   1.000
_cell.angle_alpha   90.00
_cell.angle_beta   90.00
_cell.angle_gamma   90.00
#
_symmetry.space_group_name_H-M   'P 1'
#
loop_
_entity.id
_entity.type
_entity.pdbx_description
1 polymer ?
#
loop_
_entity_poly.entity_id
_entity_poly.type
_entity_poly.pdbx_seq_one_letter_code
_entity_poly.pdbx_strand_id
1 'polypeptide(L)'
;RRGECFRKYSNVKDSYEDHSKFLALRPRYASLFRLNIRDYKGWAKGLQKCGYATDRKYANKLIKVIEDYELYQYDTAKKERKSQKKAVVRHTIYKSHGLLYVHARPGDSLEDIAKSVGISTRKLSKYNEIPKDFPLQADDIVYLEKKKSKADKPHYDHVVQIGESMHSISQQYGIQVKSLYKLNKKDKDYIPEEGDVLKLR
;
A
#
# COMPACT_ATOMS: atom_id res chain seq x y z
N ARG A 1 -10.96 -15.28 23.24
CA ARG A 1 -10.98 -16.60 23.92
C ARG A 1 -9.55 -16.97 24.27
N ARG A 2 -9.29 -17.45 25.50
CA ARG A 2 -7.97 -17.97 25.88
C ARG A 2 -7.67 -19.22 25.07
N GLY A 3 -6.50 -19.29 24.38
CA GLY A 3 -6.03 -20.48 23.65
C GLY A 3 -6.22 -20.46 22.14
N GLU A 4 -6.71 -19.38 21.53
CA GLU A 4 -6.73 -19.27 20.07
C GLU A 4 -5.34 -18.89 19.53
N CYS A 5 -4.78 -19.73 18.65
CA CYS A 5 -3.49 -19.48 18.01
C CYS A 5 -3.72 -18.80 16.65
N PHE A 6 -3.06 -17.66 16.44
CA PHE A 6 -3.04 -17.00 15.14
C PHE A 6 -1.75 -17.37 14.40
N ARG A 7 -1.86 -17.63 13.09
CA ARG A 7 -0.68 -17.81 12.23
C ARG A 7 -0.01 -16.48 11.99
N LYS A 8 1.30 -16.44 12.14
CA LYS A 8 2.13 -15.29 11.73
C LYS A 8 2.76 -15.59 10.38
N TYR A 9 2.66 -14.64 9.45
CA TYR A 9 3.24 -14.74 8.11
C TYR A 9 4.39 -13.75 7.97
N SER A 10 5.38 -14.11 7.15
CA SER A 10 6.52 -13.25 6.85
C SER A 10 6.16 -12.06 5.93
N ASN A 11 5.09 -12.22 5.14
CA ASN A 11 4.58 -11.18 4.25
C ASN A 11 3.07 -11.37 3.98
N VAL A 12 2.46 -10.33 3.43
CA VAL A 12 1.02 -10.29 3.14
C VAL A 12 0.61 -11.34 2.10
N LYS A 13 1.46 -11.58 1.10
CA LYS A 13 1.17 -12.55 0.02
C LYS A 13 0.99 -13.95 0.55
N ASP A 14 1.86 -14.41 1.46
CA ASP A 14 1.78 -15.74 2.07
C ASP A 14 0.47 -15.93 2.84
N SER A 15 0.02 -14.86 3.54
CA SER A 15 -1.26 -14.86 4.24
C SER A 15 -2.44 -15.04 3.27
N TYR A 16 -2.46 -14.32 2.16
CA TYR A 16 -3.52 -14.47 1.14
C TYR A 16 -3.47 -15.82 0.43
N GLU A 17 -2.28 -16.35 0.15
CA GLU A 17 -2.14 -17.67 -0.46
C GLU A 17 -2.63 -18.78 0.48
N ASP A 18 -2.29 -18.73 1.77
CA ASP A 18 -2.76 -19.72 2.75
C ASP A 18 -4.28 -19.64 2.92
N HIS A 19 -4.86 -18.43 2.99
CA HIS A 19 -6.31 -18.25 3.03
C HIS A 19 -7.00 -18.80 1.77
N SER A 20 -6.44 -18.57 0.60
CA SER A 20 -6.97 -19.09 -0.67
C SER A 20 -6.92 -20.62 -0.70
N LYS A 21 -5.82 -21.23 -0.27
CA LYS A 21 -5.68 -22.68 -0.12
C LYS A 21 -6.65 -23.24 0.90
N PHE A 22 -6.86 -22.55 2.02
CA PHE A 22 -7.83 -22.95 3.03
C PHE A 22 -9.25 -23.10 2.46
N LEU A 23 -9.68 -22.19 1.60
CA LEU A 23 -10.99 -22.27 0.94
C LEU A 23 -11.00 -23.34 -0.15
N ALA A 24 -9.97 -23.39 -1.01
CA ALA A 24 -9.95 -24.26 -2.19
C ALA A 24 -9.83 -25.75 -1.82
N LEU A 25 -9.07 -26.10 -0.78
CA LEU A 25 -8.78 -27.49 -0.43
C LEU A 25 -9.81 -28.13 0.51
N ARG A 26 -10.76 -27.38 1.06
CA ARG A 26 -11.75 -27.93 1.98
C ARG A 26 -13.06 -28.26 1.28
N PRO A 27 -13.52 -29.53 1.30
CA PRO A 27 -14.73 -29.98 0.59
C PRO A 27 -15.98 -29.15 0.93
N ARG A 28 -16.09 -28.66 2.15
CA ARG A 28 -17.23 -27.85 2.60
C ARG A 28 -17.45 -26.56 1.81
N TYR A 29 -16.39 -26.03 1.17
CA TYR A 29 -16.44 -24.80 0.36
C TYR A 29 -16.48 -25.11 -1.15
N ALA A 30 -16.39 -26.37 -1.57
CA ALA A 30 -16.31 -26.74 -2.99
C ALA A 30 -17.47 -26.20 -3.83
N SER A 31 -18.66 -26.07 -3.26
CA SER A 31 -19.84 -25.52 -3.96
C SER A 31 -19.66 -24.05 -4.33
N LEU A 32 -18.84 -23.28 -3.61
CA LEU A 32 -18.61 -21.85 -3.89
C LEU A 32 -17.86 -21.66 -5.19
N PHE A 33 -16.95 -22.57 -5.53
CA PHE A 33 -16.16 -22.50 -6.77
C PHE A 33 -16.95 -22.78 -8.04
N ARG A 34 -18.25 -23.11 -7.93
CA ARG A 34 -19.20 -23.17 -9.03
C ARG A 34 -19.90 -21.84 -9.30
N LEU A 35 -19.80 -20.89 -8.36
CA LEU A 35 -20.34 -19.53 -8.53
C LEU A 35 -19.50 -18.74 -9.51
N ASN A 36 -20.13 -17.78 -10.18
CA ASN A 36 -19.37 -16.82 -10.96
C ASN A 36 -18.42 -16.03 -10.05
N ILE A 37 -17.19 -15.80 -10.50
CA ILE A 37 -16.19 -15.04 -9.76
C ILE A 37 -16.67 -13.62 -9.41
N ARG A 38 -17.55 -13.04 -10.22
CA ARG A 38 -18.15 -11.71 -10.01
C ARG A 38 -19.36 -11.72 -9.07
N ASP A 39 -19.85 -12.89 -8.69
CA ASP A 39 -20.99 -13.02 -7.78
C ASP A 39 -20.54 -12.96 -6.32
N TYR A 40 -19.97 -11.82 -5.91
CA TYR A 40 -19.51 -11.61 -4.53
C TYR A 40 -20.65 -11.77 -3.51
N LYS A 41 -21.91 -11.47 -3.90
CA LYS A 41 -23.07 -11.67 -3.01
C LYS A 41 -23.36 -13.15 -2.78
N GLY A 42 -23.30 -13.93 -3.84
CA GLY A 42 -23.40 -15.39 -3.76
C GLY A 42 -22.25 -16.01 -2.94
N TRP A 43 -21.02 -15.54 -3.16
CA TRP A 43 -19.86 -15.96 -2.39
C TRP A 43 -20.01 -15.64 -0.89
N ALA A 44 -20.39 -14.41 -0.52
CA ALA A 44 -20.57 -14.00 0.87
C ALA A 44 -21.63 -14.83 1.59
N LYS A 45 -22.80 -15.03 0.96
CA LYS A 45 -23.89 -15.86 1.50
C LYS A 45 -23.49 -17.34 1.59
N GLY A 46 -22.78 -17.83 0.58
CA GLY A 46 -22.27 -19.18 0.54
C GLY A 46 -21.25 -19.46 1.64
N LEU A 47 -20.30 -18.57 1.89
CA LEU A 47 -19.35 -18.67 3.00
C LEU A 47 -20.07 -18.77 4.35
N GLN A 48 -21.07 -17.93 4.56
CA GLN A 48 -21.89 -17.99 5.78
C GLN A 48 -22.62 -19.32 5.89
N LYS A 49 -23.25 -19.81 4.82
CA LYS A 49 -23.95 -21.12 4.79
C LYS A 49 -23.00 -22.28 5.06
N CYS A 50 -21.76 -22.20 4.57
CA CYS A 50 -20.72 -23.19 4.83
C CYS A 50 -20.13 -23.09 6.26
N GLY A 51 -20.61 -22.18 7.10
CA GLY A 51 -20.13 -22.02 8.47
C GLY A 51 -18.72 -21.46 8.57
N TYR A 52 -18.34 -20.56 7.63
CA TYR A 52 -17.05 -19.87 7.66
C TYR A 52 -16.93 -18.96 8.90
N ALA A 53 -18.04 -18.35 9.31
CA ALA A 53 -18.12 -17.50 10.48
C ALA A 53 -19.35 -17.85 11.33
N THR A 54 -19.24 -17.65 12.63
CA THR A 54 -20.34 -17.85 13.60
C THR A 54 -21.31 -16.65 13.65
N ASP A 55 -20.90 -15.50 13.14
CA ASP A 55 -21.74 -14.30 13.07
C ASP A 55 -22.83 -14.46 12.02
N ARG A 56 -24.09 -14.44 12.45
CA ARG A 56 -25.27 -14.51 11.56
C ARG A 56 -25.38 -13.34 10.58
N LYS A 57 -24.70 -12.24 10.84
CA LYS A 57 -24.66 -11.04 9.97
C LYS A 57 -23.40 -11.00 9.09
N TYR A 58 -22.56 -12.05 9.11
CA TYR A 58 -21.28 -12.08 8.39
C TYR A 58 -21.42 -11.74 6.90
N ALA A 59 -22.35 -12.41 6.19
CA ALA A 59 -22.55 -12.16 4.76
C ALA A 59 -22.90 -10.71 4.46
N ASN A 60 -23.81 -10.12 5.25
CA ASN A 60 -24.22 -8.72 5.03
C ASN A 60 -23.08 -7.74 5.32
N LYS A 61 -22.29 -7.99 6.37
CA LYS A 61 -21.11 -7.19 6.70
C LYS A 61 -20.07 -7.27 5.59
N LEU A 62 -19.80 -8.49 5.08
CA LEU A 62 -18.85 -8.69 3.99
C LEU A 62 -19.31 -8.01 2.69
N ILE A 63 -20.60 -8.15 2.34
CA ILE A 63 -21.19 -7.48 1.17
C ILE A 63 -21.04 -5.96 1.31
N LYS A 64 -21.38 -5.43 2.48
CA LYS A 64 -21.25 -3.99 2.74
C LYS A 64 -19.81 -3.50 2.55
N VAL A 65 -18.81 -4.20 3.09
CA VAL A 65 -17.39 -3.85 2.91
C VAL A 65 -17.01 -3.90 1.42
N ILE A 66 -17.44 -4.93 0.69
CA ILE A 66 -17.16 -5.05 -0.75
C ILE A 66 -17.78 -3.88 -1.53
N GLU A 67 -18.98 -3.44 -1.15
CA GLU A 67 -19.69 -2.33 -1.80
C GLU A 67 -19.12 -0.96 -1.38
N ASP A 68 -18.87 -0.73 -0.10
CA ASP A 68 -18.32 0.52 0.42
C ASP A 68 -16.93 0.84 -0.17
N TYR A 69 -16.11 -0.19 -0.43
CA TYR A 69 -14.77 -0.06 -1.00
C TYR A 69 -14.71 -0.44 -2.48
N GLU A 70 -15.84 -0.69 -3.12
CA GLU A 70 -15.96 -1.07 -4.54
C GLU A 70 -15.04 -2.24 -4.95
N LEU A 71 -14.81 -3.21 -4.05
CA LEU A 71 -13.85 -4.30 -4.26
C LEU A 71 -14.23 -5.21 -5.43
N TYR A 72 -15.51 -5.29 -5.81
CA TYR A 72 -16.00 -6.05 -6.96
C TYR A 72 -15.35 -5.66 -8.30
N GLN A 73 -14.77 -4.45 -8.40
CA GLN A 73 -14.04 -4.03 -9.60
C GLN A 73 -12.78 -4.85 -9.87
N TYR A 74 -12.21 -5.49 -8.83
CA TYR A 74 -11.02 -6.34 -8.97
C TYR A 74 -11.33 -7.73 -9.55
N ASP A 75 -12.60 -8.15 -9.58
CA ASP A 75 -13.04 -9.43 -10.14
C ASP A 75 -13.23 -9.37 -11.65
N THR A 76 -12.97 -8.24 -12.30
CA THR A 76 -13.03 -8.12 -13.76
C THR A 76 -11.85 -8.84 -14.42
N ALA A 77 -12.14 -9.61 -15.47
CA ALA A 77 -11.12 -10.38 -16.17
C ALA A 77 -10.02 -9.46 -16.76
N LYS A 78 -8.77 -9.96 -16.80
CA LYS A 78 -7.60 -9.24 -17.36
C LYS A 78 -7.85 -8.60 -18.75
N LYS A 79 -8.77 -9.14 -19.57
CA LYS A 79 -9.13 -8.59 -20.88
C LYS A 79 -9.89 -7.27 -20.80
N GLU A 80 -10.77 -7.11 -19.80
CA GLU A 80 -11.52 -5.86 -19.61
C GLU A 80 -10.64 -4.77 -18.97
N ARG A 81 -9.66 -5.16 -18.16
CA ARG A 81 -8.64 -4.22 -17.65
C ARG A 81 -7.75 -3.61 -18.75
N LYS A 82 -7.57 -4.32 -19.89
CA LYS A 82 -6.85 -3.79 -21.06
C LYS A 82 -7.69 -2.84 -21.92
N SER A 83 -9.03 -2.91 -21.89
CA SER A 83 -9.90 -2.03 -22.65
C SER A 83 -10.19 -0.69 -21.95
N GLN A 84 -10.09 -0.62 -20.65
CA GLN A 84 -9.92 0.65 -19.97
C GLN A 84 -8.45 1.10 -20.11
N LYS A 85 -8.08 1.58 -21.30
CA LYS A 85 -7.04 2.58 -21.40
C LYS A 85 -7.53 3.75 -20.53
N LYS A 86 -7.18 3.75 -19.21
CA LYS A 86 -7.21 4.98 -18.43
C LYS A 86 -6.51 6.00 -19.33
N ALA A 87 -7.23 7.01 -19.78
CA ALA A 87 -6.58 8.15 -20.38
C ALA A 87 -5.46 8.49 -19.43
N VAL A 88 -4.22 8.57 -19.92
CA VAL A 88 -3.06 8.85 -19.06
C VAL A 88 -3.29 10.25 -18.54
N VAL A 89 -4.01 10.35 -17.43
CA VAL A 89 -4.29 11.62 -16.77
C VAL A 89 -2.96 12.06 -16.19
N ARG A 90 -2.33 13.01 -16.86
CA ARG A 90 -1.03 13.52 -16.45
C ARG A 90 -1.10 14.04 -15.01
N HIS A 91 -0.16 13.62 -14.18
CA HIS A 91 0.00 14.17 -12.84
C HIS A 91 0.53 15.60 -12.94
N THR A 92 0.02 16.48 -12.09
CA THR A 92 0.60 17.80 -11.91
C THR A 92 1.94 17.63 -11.21
N ILE A 93 2.98 18.21 -11.83
CA ILE A 93 4.33 18.15 -11.26
C ILE A 93 4.53 19.39 -10.39
N TYR A 94 4.95 19.16 -9.17
CA TYR A 94 5.26 20.17 -8.17
C TYR A 94 6.77 20.22 -7.94
N LYS A 95 7.23 21.28 -7.29
CA LYS A 95 8.63 21.44 -6.88
C LYS A 95 8.70 21.84 -5.41
N SER A 96 9.40 21.05 -4.61
CA SER A 96 9.71 21.36 -3.22
C SER A 96 11.12 20.88 -2.89
N HIS A 97 11.79 21.55 -1.98
CA HIS A 97 13.19 21.24 -1.62
C HIS A 97 14.14 21.14 -2.83
N GLY A 98 13.84 21.90 -3.91
CA GLY A 98 14.58 21.81 -5.15
C GLY A 98 14.42 20.50 -5.92
N LEU A 99 13.46 19.65 -5.56
CA LEU A 99 13.15 18.39 -6.21
C LEU A 99 11.75 18.43 -6.83
N LEU A 100 11.61 17.76 -7.98
CA LEU A 100 10.32 17.54 -8.62
C LEU A 100 9.60 16.35 -7.99
N TYR A 101 8.30 16.51 -7.77
CA TYR A 101 7.45 15.45 -7.20
C TYR A 101 6.02 15.55 -7.73
N VAL A 102 5.26 14.51 -7.49
CA VAL A 102 3.80 14.45 -7.70
C VAL A 102 3.12 13.95 -6.44
N HIS A 103 1.85 14.29 -6.26
CA HIS A 103 0.98 13.62 -5.29
C HIS A 103 0.32 12.40 -5.93
N ALA A 104 0.33 11.28 -5.24
CA ALA A 104 -0.44 10.11 -5.62
C ALA A 104 -1.94 10.40 -5.48
N ARG A 105 -2.74 9.92 -6.41
CA ARG A 105 -4.20 10.01 -6.36
C ARG A 105 -4.78 8.72 -5.77
N PRO A 106 -6.02 8.73 -5.32
CA PRO A 106 -6.68 7.50 -4.89
C PRO A 106 -6.62 6.42 -5.99
N GLY A 107 -6.07 5.25 -5.64
CA GLY A 107 -5.93 4.11 -6.54
C GLY A 107 -4.78 4.17 -7.56
N ASP A 108 -3.86 5.14 -7.43
CA ASP A 108 -2.63 5.14 -8.22
C ASP A 108 -1.67 4.06 -7.75
N SER A 109 -1.01 3.44 -8.72
CA SER A 109 0.19 2.65 -8.49
C SER A 109 1.44 3.42 -8.91
N LEU A 110 2.60 3.00 -8.40
CA LEU A 110 3.87 3.59 -8.84
C LEU A 110 4.09 3.44 -10.37
N GLU A 111 3.49 2.41 -10.97
CA GLU A 111 3.52 2.20 -12.43
C GLU A 111 2.64 3.22 -13.18
N ASP A 112 1.45 3.55 -12.66
CA ASP A 112 0.56 4.56 -13.26
C ASP A 112 1.22 5.94 -13.23
N ILE A 113 1.83 6.31 -12.08
CA ILE A 113 2.59 7.55 -11.96
C ILE A 113 3.77 7.55 -12.93
N ALA A 114 4.54 6.46 -12.99
CA ALA A 114 5.68 6.31 -13.90
C ALA A 114 5.30 6.57 -15.36
N LYS A 115 4.18 5.98 -15.82
CA LYS A 115 3.64 6.19 -17.17
C LYS A 115 3.22 7.64 -17.41
N SER A 116 2.59 8.27 -16.40
CA SER A 116 2.07 9.62 -16.53
C SER A 116 3.17 10.69 -16.65
N VAL A 117 4.32 10.45 -16.00
CA VAL A 117 5.46 11.40 -15.96
C VAL A 117 6.61 11.01 -16.88
N GLY A 118 6.51 9.86 -17.59
CA GLY A 118 7.56 9.40 -18.52
C GLY A 118 8.84 8.90 -17.86
N ILE A 119 8.76 8.41 -16.60
CA ILE A 119 9.90 7.87 -15.85
C ILE A 119 9.67 6.38 -15.63
N SER A 120 10.71 5.54 -15.68
CA SER A 120 10.52 4.12 -15.42
C SER A 120 10.15 3.83 -13.96
N THR A 121 9.25 2.88 -13.71
CA THR A 121 8.85 2.45 -12.36
C THR A 121 10.05 2.07 -11.49
N ARG A 122 11.09 1.46 -12.08
CA ARG A 122 12.34 1.13 -11.39
C ARG A 122 13.08 2.37 -10.86
N LYS A 123 13.09 3.48 -11.63
CA LYS A 123 13.70 4.74 -11.18
C LYS A 123 12.87 5.36 -10.06
N LEU A 124 11.54 5.42 -10.21
CA LEU A 124 10.67 5.96 -9.15
C LEU A 124 10.79 5.16 -7.85
N SER A 125 10.75 3.83 -7.92
CA SER A 125 11.00 2.95 -6.78
C SER A 125 12.32 3.27 -6.07
N LYS A 126 13.41 3.44 -6.84
CA LYS A 126 14.73 3.79 -6.31
C LYS A 126 14.78 5.20 -5.71
N TYR A 127 14.13 6.19 -6.33
CA TYR A 127 14.14 7.57 -5.85
C TYR A 127 13.36 7.73 -4.56
N ASN A 128 12.29 6.97 -4.40
CA ASN A 128 11.41 7.01 -3.23
C ASN A 128 11.76 5.94 -2.17
N GLU A 129 12.71 5.05 -2.47
CA GLU A 129 13.17 3.99 -1.56
C GLU A 129 12.03 3.09 -1.10
N ILE A 130 11.10 2.77 -2.02
CA ILE A 130 9.95 1.88 -1.82
C ILE A 130 9.95 0.74 -2.85
N PRO A 131 9.35 -0.42 -2.55
CA PRO A 131 9.11 -1.48 -3.53
C PRO A 131 8.24 -1.00 -4.71
N LYS A 132 8.32 -1.67 -5.86
CA LYS A 132 7.53 -1.27 -7.04
C LYS A 132 6.03 -1.46 -6.87
N ASP A 133 5.65 -2.38 -6.02
CA ASP A 133 4.28 -2.77 -5.66
C ASP A 133 3.83 -2.17 -4.32
N PHE A 134 4.56 -1.15 -3.84
CA PHE A 134 4.20 -0.43 -2.63
C PHE A 134 2.81 0.21 -2.78
N PRO A 135 1.88 -0.03 -1.83
CA PRO A 135 0.55 0.55 -1.86
C PRO A 135 0.64 2.04 -1.52
N LEU A 136 0.44 2.88 -2.54
CA LEU A 136 0.39 4.33 -2.36
C LEU A 136 -0.98 4.74 -1.79
N GLN A 137 -0.93 5.69 -0.86
CA GLN A 137 -2.13 6.37 -0.35
C GLN A 137 -2.38 7.66 -1.14
N ALA A 138 -3.62 8.16 -1.07
CA ALA A 138 -3.91 9.48 -1.61
C ALA A 138 -2.99 10.53 -0.95
N ASP A 139 -2.52 11.48 -1.74
CA ASP A 139 -1.62 12.56 -1.35
C ASP A 139 -0.19 12.15 -0.98
N ASP A 140 0.18 10.87 -1.06
CA ASP A 140 1.58 10.46 -0.91
C ASP A 140 2.48 11.23 -1.87
N ILE A 141 3.59 11.75 -1.34
CA ILE A 141 4.61 12.43 -2.15
C ILE A 141 5.45 11.38 -2.88
N VAL A 142 5.50 11.48 -4.21
CA VAL A 142 6.34 10.63 -5.05
C VAL A 142 7.35 11.50 -5.79
N TYR A 143 8.60 11.44 -5.36
CA TYR A 143 9.69 12.19 -5.98
C TYR A 143 10.03 11.63 -7.36
N LEU A 144 10.20 12.53 -8.32
CA LEU A 144 10.60 12.22 -9.71
C LEU A 144 12.11 12.24 -9.89
N GLU A 145 12.83 12.64 -8.86
CA GLU A 145 14.28 12.80 -8.82
C GLU A 145 14.85 12.13 -7.56
N LYS A 146 16.16 11.88 -7.60
CA LYS A 146 16.86 11.30 -6.45
C LYS A 146 16.85 12.27 -5.29
N LYS A 147 16.37 11.85 -4.13
CA LYS A 147 16.38 12.63 -2.88
C LYS A 147 17.80 13.04 -2.48
N LYS A 148 17.90 14.14 -1.76
CA LYS A 148 19.16 14.72 -1.30
C LYS A 148 19.77 13.95 -0.12
N SER A 149 21.02 14.26 0.22
CA SER A 149 21.66 13.72 1.41
C SER A 149 21.38 14.54 2.68
N LYS A 150 20.86 15.75 2.54
CA LYS A 150 20.54 16.70 3.62
C LYS A 150 19.35 17.55 3.23
N ALA A 151 18.55 17.98 4.21
CA ALA A 151 17.45 18.91 3.97
C ALA A 151 17.94 20.29 3.52
N ASP A 152 17.09 21.03 2.85
CA ASP A 152 17.34 22.44 2.54
C ASP A 152 17.12 23.31 3.78
N LYS A 153 17.82 24.43 3.82
CA LYS A 153 17.58 25.46 4.85
C LYS A 153 16.14 25.98 4.71
N PRO A 154 15.44 26.30 5.80
CA PRO A 154 15.92 26.37 7.19
C PRO A 154 15.71 25.09 7.99
N HIS A 155 15.44 23.93 7.40
CA HIS A 155 15.14 22.70 8.10
C HIS A 155 16.42 22.04 8.62
N TYR A 156 16.71 22.24 9.91
CA TYR A 156 17.89 21.69 10.57
C TYR A 156 17.58 20.41 11.32
N ASP A 157 16.47 20.40 12.05
CA ASP A 157 16.04 19.31 12.90
C ASP A 157 14.54 19.05 12.69
N HIS A 158 14.06 17.87 13.11
CA HIS A 158 12.67 17.46 13.12
C HIS A 158 12.35 16.76 14.45
N VAL A 159 11.28 17.16 15.09
CA VAL A 159 10.74 16.47 16.27
C VAL A 159 9.72 15.46 15.79
N VAL A 160 10.02 14.19 16.04
CA VAL A 160 9.19 13.05 15.61
C VAL A 160 7.79 13.12 16.20
N GLN A 161 6.78 12.99 15.37
CA GLN A 161 5.37 12.93 15.78
C GLN A 161 4.89 11.48 15.86
N ILE A 162 3.77 11.25 16.53
CA ILE A 162 3.12 9.92 16.61
C ILE A 162 2.89 9.36 15.19
N GLY A 163 3.34 8.13 14.97
CA GLY A 163 3.13 7.40 13.72
C GLY A 163 4.11 7.72 12.60
N GLU A 164 5.05 8.63 12.80
CA GLU A 164 6.10 8.89 11.83
C GLU A 164 7.18 7.80 11.83
N SER A 165 7.75 7.58 10.66
CA SER A 165 8.86 6.65 10.43
C SER A 165 10.04 7.40 9.81
N MET A 166 11.24 6.81 9.87
CA MET A 166 12.40 7.36 9.15
C MET A 166 12.12 7.55 7.65
N HIS A 167 11.28 6.69 7.05
CA HIS A 167 10.88 6.83 5.65
C HIS A 167 9.92 8.01 5.45
N SER A 168 8.85 8.16 6.25
CA SER A 168 7.90 9.28 6.12
C SER A 168 8.60 10.64 6.32
N ILE A 169 9.45 10.76 7.35
CA ILE A 169 10.26 11.96 7.57
C ILE A 169 11.20 12.23 6.38
N SER A 170 11.83 11.18 5.83
CA SER A 170 12.67 11.31 4.64
C SER A 170 11.91 11.81 3.42
N GLN A 171 10.64 11.37 3.25
CA GLN A 171 9.77 11.85 2.18
C GLN A 171 9.37 13.31 2.38
N GLN A 172 9.03 13.70 3.60
CA GLN A 172 8.65 15.07 3.93
C GLN A 172 9.74 16.10 3.57
N TYR A 173 11.00 15.78 3.82
CA TYR A 173 12.12 16.72 3.59
C TYR A 173 12.96 16.43 2.34
N GLY A 174 12.57 15.48 1.51
CA GLY A 174 13.30 15.09 0.31
C GLY A 174 14.72 14.57 0.56
N ILE A 175 14.93 13.89 1.69
CA ILE A 175 16.22 13.31 2.11
C ILE A 175 16.19 11.80 1.86
N GLN A 176 17.33 11.22 1.48
CA GLN A 176 17.47 9.76 1.40
C GLN A 176 17.39 9.16 2.82
N VAL A 177 16.61 8.10 3.00
CA VAL A 177 16.47 7.38 4.29
C VAL A 177 17.84 7.00 4.86
N LYS A 178 18.72 6.46 4.03
CA LYS A 178 20.11 6.12 4.40
C LYS A 178 20.87 7.33 4.95
N SER A 179 20.68 8.52 4.37
CA SER A 179 21.35 9.73 4.81
C SER A 179 20.79 10.21 6.14
N LEU A 180 19.48 10.09 6.35
CA LEU A 180 18.84 10.45 7.61
C LEU A 180 19.35 9.57 8.76
N TYR A 181 19.46 8.25 8.59
CA TYR A 181 20.10 7.36 9.57
C TYR A 181 21.52 7.79 9.88
N LYS A 182 22.34 8.06 8.83
CA LYS A 182 23.74 8.46 9.00
C LYS A 182 23.91 9.79 9.75
N LEU A 183 23.07 10.79 9.45
CA LEU A 183 23.10 12.10 10.11
C LEU A 183 22.87 11.97 11.63
N ASN A 184 22.02 11.01 12.00
CA ASN A 184 21.63 10.78 13.39
C ASN A 184 22.45 9.69 14.09
N LYS A 185 23.47 9.13 13.43
CA LYS A 185 24.29 8.02 13.97
C LYS A 185 23.45 6.83 14.44
N LYS A 186 22.35 6.56 13.71
CA LYS A 186 21.42 5.45 13.99
C LYS A 186 21.67 4.31 13.00
N ASP A 187 21.42 3.09 13.43
CA ASP A 187 21.42 1.90 12.58
C ASP A 187 20.06 1.70 11.87
N LYS A 188 19.98 0.66 11.05
CA LYS A 188 18.77 0.38 10.27
C LYS A 188 17.59 -0.15 11.09
N ASP A 189 17.86 -0.62 12.30
CA ASP A 189 16.88 -1.23 13.19
C ASP A 189 16.28 -0.18 14.14
N TYR A 190 16.82 1.04 14.12
CA TYR A 190 16.28 2.15 14.91
C TYR A 190 14.87 2.54 14.42
N ILE A 191 13.93 2.56 15.33
CA ILE A 191 12.56 3.03 15.15
C ILE A 191 12.44 4.36 15.88
N PRO A 192 12.08 5.46 15.20
CA PRO A 192 11.90 6.75 15.86
C PRO A 192 10.68 6.72 16.77
N GLU A 193 10.81 7.33 17.95
CA GLU A 193 9.75 7.50 18.93
C GLU A 193 9.28 8.94 18.98
N GLU A 194 8.04 9.16 19.39
CA GLU A 194 7.50 10.51 19.57
C GLU A 194 8.41 11.35 20.48
N GLY A 195 8.70 12.57 20.06
CA GLY A 195 9.58 13.50 20.79
C GLY A 195 11.07 13.36 20.47
N ASP A 196 11.49 12.31 19.75
CA ASP A 196 12.86 12.22 19.27
C ASP A 196 13.20 13.42 18.37
N VAL A 197 14.42 13.95 18.53
CA VAL A 197 14.90 15.04 17.68
C VAL A 197 15.89 14.50 16.67
N LEU A 198 15.48 14.51 15.40
CA LEU A 198 16.29 14.03 14.28
C LEU A 198 16.94 15.18 13.54
N LYS A 199 18.27 15.11 13.36
CA LYS A 199 19.03 16.04 12.52
C LYS A 199 18.74 15.78 11.06
N LEU A 200 18.45 16.83 10.32
CA LEU A 200 18.15 16.80 8.87
C LEU A 200 19.31 17.28 8.01
N ARG A 201 20.33 17.91 8.65
CA ARG A 201 21.53 18.47 7.98
C ARG A 201 22.80 18.16 8.75
#